data_814c13c209420debb5e371752c34c099
#
_entry.id   814c13c209420debb5e371752c34c099
#
_cell.length_a   1.000
_cell.length_b   1.000
_cell.length_c   1.000
_cell.angle_alpha   90.00
_cell.angle_beta   90.00
_cell.angle_gamma   90.00
#
_symmetry.space_group_name_H-M   'P 1'
#
loop_
_entity.id
_entity.type
_entity.pdbx_description
1 polymer ?
#
loop_
_entity_poly.entity_id
_entity_poly.type
_entity_poly.pdbx_seq_one_letter_code
_entity_poly.pdbx_strand_id
1 'polypeptide(L)'
;NRDATHKGGYSIETINKAERGTEIILYLKEEEQEFLEDWRLRGIITKYSNHITLPINMKKNSPSTSVAPDSSDTKISEESSTATWETVNNATALWTLAKENIKEEDYQAFYKHLAHDIQDPISWSHNKIEGKQEYTSLLYIPAQAPFDLWNHEKPRGLKLYIKRVFIMDDAEQFLPRYLRFVKGIVDSNDLPLNISREILQHNKQVDSIRSALTKRVLESLTQLAKEKPEKYTQFWQAFGNILKEGVAEDFVNGDLLAKLLRFTSTYLKNSEQTVSLEDYVGR
;
A
#
# COMPACT_ATOMS: atom_id res chain seq x y z
N ASN A 1 -8.88 6.69 -34.51
CA ASN A 1 -8.71 8.00 -33.81
C ASN A 1 -9.99 8.32 -33.03
N ARG A 2 -9.88 8.47 -31.74
CA ARG A 2 -10.99 8.94 -30.90
C ARG A 2 -10.69 10.38 -30.55
N ASP A 3 -11.45 11.29 -31.12
CA ASP A 3 -11.33 12.69 -30.78
C ASP A 3 -12.09 12.93 -29.47
N ALA A 4 -11.39 13.35 -28.43
CA ALA A 4 -11.96 13.61 -27.11
C ALA A 4 -12.75 14.94 -27.05
N THR A 5 -12.74 15.69 -28.14
CA THR A 5 -13.51 16.95 -28.24
C THR A 5 -14.95 16.70 -28.65
N HIS A 6 -15.83 16.62 -27.68
CA HIS A 6 -17.31 16.92 -27.72
C HIS A 6 -18.25 16.20 -28.70
N LYS A 7 -17.80 15.41 -29.64
CA LYS A 7 -18.69 14.58 -30.48
C LYS A 7 -18.05 13.20 -30.63
N GLY A 8 -18.46 12.26 -29.83
CA GLY A 8 -17.90 10.91 -29.70
C GLY A 8 -17.86 10.07 -30.99
N GLY A 9 -17.20 10.60 -32.03
CA GLY A 9 -16.90 9.89 -33.26
C GLY A 9 -15.51 9.27 -33.22
N TYR A 10 -15.36 8.14 -33.89
CA TYR A 10 -14.05 7.53 -34.12
C TYR A 10 -13.98 7.04 -35.56
N SER A 11 -12.78 7.01 -36.12
CA SER A 11 -12.50 6.39 -37.43
C SER A 11 -11.62 5.16 -37.24
N ILE A 12 -11.84 4.14 -38.04
CA ILE A 12 -11.02 2.93 -38.10
C ILE A 12 -10.37 2.82 -39.43
N GLU A 13 -9.06 2.70 -39.45
CA GLU A 13 -8.26 2.54 -40.69
C GLU A 13 -7.31 1.36 -40.50
N THR A 14 -7.09 0.60 -41.58
CA THR A 14 -6.10 -0.47 -41.57
C THR A 14 -4.73 0.15 -41.87
N ILE A 15 -3.76 -0.11 -40.99
CA ILE A 15 -2.38 0.36 -41.12
C ILE A 15 -1.42 -0.83 -41.19
N ASN A 16 -0.33 -0.68 -41.93
CA ASN A 16 0.78 -1.62 -41.87
C ASN A 16 1.78 -1.18 -40.83
N LYS A 17 1.90 -1.99 -39.74
CA LYS A 17 2.86 -1.77 -38.67
C LYS A 17 3.97 -2.80 -38.79
N ALA A 18 5.23 -2.34 -38.90
CA ALA A 18 6.39 -3.21 -39.06
C ALA A 18 6.66 -4.08 -37.84
N GLU A 19 6.41 -3.55 -36.64
CA GLU A 19 6.63 -4.24 -35.39
C GLU A 19 5.32 -4.52 -34.67
N ARG A 20 5.27 -5.66 -33.94
CA ARG A 20 4.12 -6.01 -33.10
C ARG A 20 4.04 -5.06 -31.91
N GLY A 21 2.87 -4.56 -31.64
CA GLY A 21 2.63 -3.71 -30.48
C GLY A 21 1.48 -2.72 -30.68
N THR A 22 1.18 -1.95 -29.65
CA THR A 22 0.17 -0.88 -29.66
C THR A 22 0.86 0.46 -29.45
N GLU A 23 0.49 1.46 -30.23
CA GLU A 23 0.95 2.83 -30.08
C GLU A 23 -0.25 3.70 -29.72
N ILE A 24 -0.09 4.52 -28.68
CA ILE A 24 -1.13 5.45 -28.21
C ILE A 24 -0.51 6.85 -28.21
N ILE A 25 -1.10 7.77 -28.98
CA ILE A 25 -0.66 9.17 -29.06
C ILE A 25 -1.77 10.01 -28.42
N LEU A 26 -1.41 10.76 -27.40
CA LEU A 26 -2.30 11.69 -26.71
C LEU A 26 -1.90 13.12 -27.07
N TYR A 27 -2.83 13.88 -27.64
CA TYR A 27 -2.68 15.32 -27.86
C TYR A 27 -3.22 16.04 -26.62
N LEU A 28 -2.32 16.64 -25.86
CA LEU A 28 -2.67 17.32 -24.61
C LEU A 28 -3.22 18.72 -24.89
N LYS A 29 -4.14 19.17 -24.04
CA LYS A 29 -4.57 20.55 -24.02
C LYS A 29 -3.47 21.46 -23.47
N GLU A 30 -3.51 22.75 -23.78
CA GLU A 30 -2.53 23.71 -23.31
C GLU A 30 -2.42 23.77 -21.78
N GLU A 31 -3.50 23.58 -21.07
CA GLU A 31 -3.60 23.54 -19.60
C GLU A 31 -2.98 22.30 -18.96
N GLU A 32 -2.70 21.24 -19.76
CA GLU A 32 -2.24 19.93 -19.32
C GLU A 32 -0.79 19.64 -19.75
N GLN A 33 -0.02 20.66 -20.13
CA GLN A 33 1.35 20.50 -20.62
C GLN A 33 2.31 19.96 -19.54
N GLU A 34 1.95 20.03 -18.25
CA GLU A 34 2.74 19.44 -17.18
C GLU A 34 3.02 17.93 -17.38
N PHE A 35 2.13 17.23 -18.09
CA PHE A 35 2.32 15.82 -18.41
C PHE A 35 3.33 15.54 -19.55
N LEU A 36 3.93 16.56 -20.14
CA LEU A 36 5.06 16.42 -21.04
C LEU A 36 6.39 16.41 -20.30
N GLU A 37 6.39 16.82 -19.04
CA GLU A 37 7.59 16.90 -18.22
C GLU A 37 7.99 15.51 -17.68
N ASP A 38 9.26 15.14 -17.93
CA ASP A 38 9.82 13.83 -17.55
C ASP A 38 9.67 13.54 -16.04
N TRP A 39 9.99 14.52 -15.20
CA TRP A 39 9.87 14.36 -13.75
C TRP A 39 8.43 14.10 -13.29
N ARG A 40 7.46 14.73 -13.97
CA ARG A 40 6.03 14.55 -13.67
C ARG A 40 5.58 13.14 -14.02
N LEU A 41 5.96 12.63 -15.18
CA LEU A 41 5.67 11.26 -15.61
C LEU A 41 6.33 10.23 -14.69
N ARG A 42 7.58 10.44 -14.29
CA ARG A 42 8.28 9.57 -13.32
C ARG A 42 7.55 9.54 -11.99
N GLY A 43 7.12 10.68 -11.49
CA GLY A 43 6.33 10.77 -10.26
C GLY A 43 5.02 9.97 -10.34
N ILE A 44 4.31 10.07 -11.46
CA ILE A 44 3.07 9.31 -11.72
C ILE A 44 3.35 7.81 -11.78
N ILE A 45 4.38 7.38 -12.53
CA ILE A 45 4.75 5.98 -12.66
C ILE A 45 5.13 5.40 -11.30
N THR A 46 5.98 6.10 -10.54
CA THR A 46 6.38 5.69 -9.20
C THR A 46 5.19 5.56 -8.26
N LYS A 47 4.24 6.47 -8.33
CA LYS A 47 3.06 6.45 -7.47
C LYS A 47 2.07 5.34 -7.81
N TYR A 48 1.73 5.18 -9.09
CA TYR A 48 0.60 4.35 -9.51
C TYR A 48 1.01 3.00 -10.13
N SER A 49 2.17 2.91 -10.72
CA SER A 49 2.59 1.79 -11.56
C SER A 49 3.94 1.17 -11.18
N ASN A 50 4.47 1.54 -10.00
CA ASN A 50 5.78 1.06 -9.57
C ASN A 50 5.87 -0.47 -9.49
N HIS A 51 4.77 -1.12 -9.15
CA HIS A 51 4.71 -2.55 -8.85
C HIS A 51 4.01 -3.40 -9.92
N ILE A 52 3.60 -2.81 -11.05
CA ILE A 52 3.04 -3.60 -12.15
C ILE A 52 4.11 -4.51 -12.75
N THR A 53 3.69 -5.66 -13.29
CA THR A 53 4.62 -6.69 -13.81
C THR A 53 5.40 -6.31 -15.04
N LEU A 54 4.96 -5.26 -15.74
CA LEU A 54 5.57 -4.81 -16.97
C LEU A 54 6.63 -3.73 -16.68
N PRO A 55 7.84 -3.85 -17.22
CA PRO A 55 8.82 -2.78 -17.13
C PRO A 55 8.34 -1.56 -17.94
N ILE A 56 8.34 -0.40 -17.31
CA ILE A 56 8.07 0.88 -17.95
C ILE A 56 9.40 1.54 -18.26
N ASN A 57 9.67 1.73 -19.54
CA ASN A 57 10.91 2.35 -19.99
C ASN A 57 10.65 3.79 -20.42
N MET A 58 11.50 4.70 -19.97
CA MET A 58 11.52 6.11 -20.40
C MET A 58 12.87 6.44 -21.02
N LYS A 59 12.88 7.45 -21.90
CA LYS A 59 14.13 7.96 -22.45
C LYS A 59 14.96 8.57 -21.32
N LYS A 60 16.25 8.24 -21.29
CA LYS A 60 17.18 8.87 -20.37
C LYS A 60 17.49 10.28 -20.86
N ASN A 61 17.17 11.29 -20.07
CA ASN A 61 17.60 12.65 -20.35
C ASN A 61 19.12 12.72 -20.15
N SER A 62 19.87 12.68 -21.25
CA SER A 62 21.27 13.09 -21.18
C SER A 62 21.28 14.57 -20.84
N PRO A 63 22.03 15.03 -19.83
CA PRO A 63 22.17 16.45 -19.59
C PRO A 63 22.77 17.05 -20.86
N SER A 64 22.00 17.93 -21.52
CA SER A 64 22.54 18.76 -22.58
C SER A 64 23.70 19.55 -22.00
N THR A 65 24.91 19.16 -22.31
CA THR A 65 26.11 19.93 -22.02
C THR A 65 25.90 21.29 -22.67
N SER A 66 25.60 22.29 -21.87
CA SER A 66 25.61 23.68 -22.30
C SER A 66 27.03 24.00 -22.72
N VAL A 67 27.29 23.86 -24.02
CA VAL A 67 28.53 24.35 -24.63
C VAL A 67 28.46 25.86 -24.59
N ALA A 68 29.36 26.46 -23.81
CA ALA A 68 29.62 27.88 -23.87
C ALA A 68 29.95 28.29 -25.29
N PRO A 69 29.52 29.47 -25.78
CA PRO A 69 29.80 29.91 -27.11
C PRO A 69 31.24 30.50 -27.19
N ASP A 70 32.18 29.67 -27.62
CA ASP A 70 33.35 30.27 -28.27
C ASP A 70 34.05 29.32 -29.23
N SER A 71 34.38 29.89 -30.42
CA SER A 71 35.28 29.45 -31.50
C SER A 71 34.80 28.38 -32.48
N SER A 72 34.44 28.94 -33.65
CA SER A 72 34.74 28.55 -35.08
C SER A 72 35.19 27.12 -35.43
N ASP A 73 34.46 26.60 -36.44
CA ASP A 73 34.85 25.52 -37.38
C ASP A 73 35.10 24.11 -36.84
N THR A 74 34.07 23.25 -36.93
CA THR A 74 34.31 21.90 -37.50
C THR A 74 32.99 21.14 -37.66
N LYS A 75 32.74 20.66 -38.90
CA LYS A 75 31.86 19.58 -39.36
C LYS A 75 30.84 19.03 -38.35
N ILE A 76 29.57 19.27 -38.65
CA ILE A 76 28.42 18.59 -38.08
C ILE A 76 28.53 17.11 -38.51
N SER A 77 29.06 16.28 -37.65
CA SER A 77 28.80 14.83 -37.70
C SER A 77 27.43 14.64 -37.06
N GLU A 78 26.44 14.20 -37.81
CA GLU A 78 25.20 13.63 -37.31
C GLU A 78 25.56 12.34 -36.53
N GLU A 79 25.99 12.50 -35.28
CA GLU A 79 25.94 11.38 -34.32
C GLU A 79 24.47 11.12 -34.04
N SER A 80 23.98 10.02 -34.60
CA SER A 80 22.70 9.41 -34.18
C SER A 80 22.76 9.18 -32.70
N SER A 81 22.17 10.09 -31.92
CA SER A 81 21.96 9.91 -30.48
C SER A 81 21.05 8.70 -30.30
N THR A 82 21.64 7.53 -30.13
CA THR A 82 20.88 6.34 -29.66
C THR A 82 20.25 6.69 -28.35
N ALA A 83 18.96 7.00 -28.41
CA ALA A 83 18.20 7.31 -27.22
C ALA A 83 18.31 6.12 -26.25
N THR A 84 19.06 6.29 -25.18
CA THR A 84 19.19 5.28 -24.13
C THR A 84 17.88 5.24 -23.33
N TRP A 85 17.30 4.06 -23.24
CA TRP A 85 16.10 3.82 -22.43
C TRP A 85 16.50 3.33 -21.04
N GLU A 86 15.76 3.74 -20.03
CA GLU A 86 15.91 3.22 -18.65
C GLU A 86 14.56 2.77 -18.12
N THR A 87 14.57 1.69 -17.35
CA THR A 87 13.38 1.22 -16.64
C THR A 87 13.15 2.09 -15.39
N VAL A 88 11.96 2.66 -15.27
CA VAL A 88 11.62 3.65 -14.22
C VAL A 88 10.73 3.11 -13.11
N ASN A 89 10.24 1.87 -13.23
CA ASN A 89 9.48 1.20 -12.18
C ASN A 89 10.22 -0.06 -11.69
N ASN A 90 9.87 -0.52 -10.49
CA ASN A 90 10.49 -1.72 -9.93
C ASN A 90 10.00 -3.02 -10.59
N ALA A 91 8.85 -2.99 -11.28
CA ALA A 91 8.18 -4.12 -11.92
C ALA A 91 8.00 -5.37 -11.03
N THR A 92 8.28 -5.25 -9.74
CA THR A 92 8.12 -6.29 -8.72
C THR A 92 7.45 -5.70 -7.49
N ALA A 93 6.67 -6.53 -6.80
CA ALA A 93 6.03 -6.17 -5.55
C ALA A 93 6.43 -7.18 -4.47
N LEU A 94 6.93 -6.70 -3.34
CA LEU A 94 7.37 -7.55 -2.23
C LEU A 94 6.29 -8.59 -1.84
N TRP A 95 5.05 -8.14 -1.75
CA TRP A 95 3.92 -8.98 -1.33
C TRP A 95 3.51 -10.06 -2.32
N THR A 96 4.06 -10.06 -3.53
CA THR A 96 3.80 -11.11 -4.54
C THR A 96 4.84 -12.21 -4.52
N LEU A 97 5.96 -12.01 -3.84
CA LEU A 97 7.01 -13.01 -3.70
C LEU A 97 6.59 -14.09 -2.72
N ALA A 98 7.15 -15.29 -2.89
CA ALA A 98 6.98 -16.36 -1.91
C ALA A 98 7.66 -15.97 -0.59
N LYS A 99 7.03 -16.26 0.54
CA LYS A 99 7.54 -15.86 1.87
C LYS A 99 8.97 -16.35 2.14
N GLU A 100 9.30 -17.51 1.62
CA GLU A 100 10.61 -18.14 1.77
C GLU A 100 11.73 -17.35 1.08
N ASN A 101 11.36 -16.51 0.12
CA ASN A 101 12.29 -15.68 -0.65
C ASN A 101 12.43 -14.25 -0.11
N ILE A 102 11.72 -13.92 0.97
CA ILE A 102 11.70 -12.58 1.57
C ILE A 102 12.39 -12.65 2.93
N LYS A 103 13.41 -11.84 3.11
CA LYS A 103 14.10 -11.71 4.41
C LYS A 103 13.33 -10.79 5.35
N GLU A 104 13.62 -10.90 6.63
CA GLU A 104 13.04 -10.03 7.66
C GLU A 104 13.36 -8.56 7.39
N GLU A 105 14.59 -8.27 6.96
CA GLU A 105 15.05 -6.92 6.64
C GLU A 105 14.24 -6.30 5.49
N ASP A 106 13.81 -7.11 4.51
CA ASP A 106 13.01 -6.66 3.37
C ASP A 106 11.61 -6.23 3.84
N TYR A 107 11.00 -7.00 4.77
CA TYR A 107 9.72 -6.64 5.38
C TYR A 107 9.82 -5.35 6.19
N GLN A 108 10.88 -5.19 6.98
CA GLN A 108 11.12 -3.99 7.78
C GLN A 108 11.38 -2.76 6.91
N ALA A 109 12.22 -2.89 5.88
CA ALA A 109 12.49 -1.81 4.93
C ALA A 109 11.23 -1.37 4.19
N PHE A 110 10.41 -2.33 3.77
CA PHE A 110 9.13 -2.04 3.12
C PHE A 110 8.17 -1.32 4.08
N TYR A 111 8.09 -1.74 5.35
CA TYR A 111 7.28 -1.06 6.35
C TYR A 111 7.69 0.40 6.54
N LYS A 112 8.99 0.66 6.72
CA LYS A 112 9.51 2.03 6.90
C LYS A 112 9.14 2.93 5.73
N HIS A 113 9.26 2.41 4.52
CA HIS A 113 8.85 3.14 3.31
C HIS A 113 7.33 3.36 3.26
N LEU A 114 6.54 2.32 3.57
CA LEU A 114 5.07 2.35 3.51
C LEU A 114 4.45 3.30 4.54
N ALA A 115 4.94 3.21 5.79
CA ALA A 115 4.40 3.92 6.94
C ALA A 115 5.07 5.29 7.17
N HIS A 116 6.15 5.59 6.44
CA HIS A 116 7.02 6.74 6.68
C HIS A 116 7.52 6.76 8.14
N ASP A 117 7.84 5.58 8.66
CA ASP A 117 8.34 5.37 10.03
C ASP A 117 9.84 5.07 9.99
N ILE A 118 10.53 5.43 11.07
CA ILE A 118 11.97 5.15 11.23
C ILE A 118 12.19 3.83 11.97
N GLN A 119 11.22 3.46 12.83
CA GLN A 119 11.30 2.27 13.66
C GLN A 119 10.85 1.02 12.91
N ASP A 120 11.30 -0.14 13.39
CA ASP A 120 10.82 -1.42 12.92
C ASP A 120 9.41 -1.71 13.46
N PRO A 121 8.57 -2.45 12.72
CA PRO A 121 7.27 -2.86 13.21
C PRO A 121 7.41 -3.91 14.33
N ILE A 122 6.46 -3.96 15.26
CA ILE A 122 6.41 -5.01 16.30
C ILE A 122 6.25 -6.39 15.65
N SER A 123 5.35 -6.46 14.66
CA SER A 123 5.06 -7.69 13.93
C SER A 123 4.45 -7.39 12.57
N TRP A 124 4.43 -8.40 11.71
CA TRP A 124 3.75 -8.34 10.41
C TRP A 124 3.08 -9.67 10.08
N SER A 125 2.13 -9.59 9.16
CA SER A 125 1.41 -10.74 8.63
C SER A 125 1.31 -10.63 7.13
N HIS A 126 1.92 -11.56 6.41
CA HIS A 126 1.88 -11.65 4.96
C HIS A 126 1.00 -12.85 4.57
N ASN A 127 -0.08 -12.63 3.82
CA ASN A 127 -1.01 -13.69 3.46
C ASN A 127 -1.44 -13.55 2.00
N LYS A 128 -1.42 -14.67 1.30
CA LYS A 128 -1.98 -14.82 -0.04
C LYS A 128 -3.20 -15.72 0.08
N ILE A 129 -4.33 -15.23 -0.36
CA ILE A 129 -5.61 -15.94 -0.34
C ILE A 129 -5.98 -16.25 -1.80
N GLU A 130 -6.23 -17.53 -2.06
CA GLU A 130 -6.66 -18.06 -3.36
C GLU A 130 -7.96 -18.83 -3.17
N GLY A 131 -8.92 -18.68 -4.07
CA GLY A 131 -10.20 -19.37 -4.00
C GLY A 131 -11.35 -18.56 -4.58
N LYS A 132 -12.44 -18.39 -3.81
CA LYS A 132 -13.57 -17.54 -4.24
C LYS A 132 -13.21 -16.06 -4.38
N GLN A 133 -12.16 -15.64 -3.71
CA GLN A 133 -11.57 -14.32 -3.78
C GLN A 133 -10.06 -14.49 -3.82
N GLU A 134 -9.42 -13.75 -4.70
CA GLU A 134 -7.97 -13.70 -4.79
C GLU A 134 -7.46 -12.34 -4.35
N TYR A 135 -6.71 -12.35 -3.24
CA TYR A 135 -6.03 -11.16 -2.77
C TYR A 135 -4.80 -11.50 -1.95
N THR A 136 -3.86 -10.61 -1.94
CA THR A 136 -2.70 -10.64 -1.05
C THR A 136 -2.80 -9.51 -0.04
N SER A 137 -2.47 -9.77 1.21
CA SER A 137 -2.39 -8.76 2.25
C SER A 137 -1.04 -8.82 2.95
N LEU A 138 -0.45 -7.66 3.16
CA LEU A 138 0.75 -7.49 3.98
C LEU A 138 0.45 -6.42 5.02
N LEU A 139 0.24 -6.85 6.27
CA LEU A 139 -0.20 -6.03 7.38
C LEU A 139 0.90 -5.90 8.41
N TYR A 140 1.05 -4.73 9.00
CA TYR A 140 2.06 -4.41 10.01
C TYR A 140 1.42 -3.82 11.26
N ILE A 141 1.97 -4.17 12.39
CA ILE A 141 1.67 -3.53 13.68
C ILE A 141 2.85 -2.62 14.02
N PRO A 142 2.68 -1.29 14.04
CA PRO A 142 3.72 -0.33 14.37
C PRO A 142 4.24 -0.52 15.80
N ALA A 143 5.47 -0.06 16.06
CA ALA A 143 6.05 -0.08 17.41
C ALA A 143 5.52 1.05 18.29
N GLN A 144 5.14 2.18 17.69
CA GLN A 144 4.66 3.37 18.38
C GLN A 144 3.40 3.93 17.72
N ALA A 145 2.56 4.56 18.53
CA ALA A 145 1.39 5.26 18.04
C ALA A 145 1.84 6.55 17.30
N PRO A 146 1.42 6.75 16.04
CA PRO A 146 1.64 8.02 15.38
C PRO A 146 1.00 9.17 16.17
N PHE A 147 1.64 10.33 16.19
CA PHE A 147 1.17 11.50 16.95
C PHE A 147 -0.29 11.87 16.63
N ASP A 148 -0.70 11.67 15.39
CA ASP A 148 -2.03 12.00 14.90
C ASP A 148 -3.04 10.86 15.01
N LEU A 149 -2.70 9.74 15.67
CA LEU A 149 -3.57 8.55 15.80
C LEU A 149 -4.93 8.84 16.45
N TRP A 150 -4.99 9.87 17.27
CA TRP A 150 -6.20 10.30 17.97
C TRP A 150 -7.05 11.30 17.16
N ASN A 151 -6.54 11.79 16.03
CA ASN A 151 -7.32 12.66 15.16
C ASN A 151 -8.29 11.83 14.31
N HIS A 152 -9.59 11.91 14.63
CA HIS A 152 -10.65 11.18 13.93
C HIS A 152 -10.98 11.72 12.54
N GLU A 153 -10.50 12.91 12.18
CA GLU A 153 -10.77 13.54 10.89
C GLU A 153 -9.83 13.06 9.77
N LYS A 154 -8.68 12.52 10.15
CA LYS A 154 -7.75 11.98 9.16
C LYS A 154 -8.18 10.57 8.73
N PRO A 155 -8.45 10.37 7.45
CA PRO A 155 -8.71 9.03 6.94
C PRO A 155 -7.50 8.13 7.19
N ARG A 156 -7.77 6.89 7.59
CA ARG A 156 -6.75 5.90 7.91
C ARG A 156 -7.20 4.55 7.45
N GLY A 157 -6.37 3.93 6.67
CA GLY A 157 -6.67 2.64 6.14
C GLY A 157 -5.44 1.97 5.57
N LEU A 158 -5.68 0.91 4.86
CA LEU A 158 -4.66 0.19 4.13
C LEU A 158 -4.50 0.83 2.74
N LYS A 159 -3.31 0.69 2.15
CA LYS A 159 -3.13 1.00 0.73
C LYS A 159 -3.79 -0.09 -0.10
N LEU A 160 -4.69 0.32 -0.99
CA LEU A 160 -5.36 -0.57 -1.90
C LEU A 160 -4.62 -0.60 -3.23
N TYR A 161 -4.28 -1.82 -3.63
CA TYR A 161 -3.82 -2.15 -4.97
C TYR A 161 -4.83 -3.08 -5.64
N ILE A 162 -4.95 -2.99 -6.96
CA ILE A 162 -5.70 -3.95 -7.78
C ILE A 162 -4.79 -4.37 -8.92
N LYS A 163 -4.47 -5.67 -8.97
CA LYS A 163 -3.52 -6.21 -9.95
C LYS A 163 -2.21 -5.43 -9.96
N ARG A 164 -1.71 -5.07 -8.76
CA ARG A 164 -0.48 -4.30 -8.51
C ARG A 164 -0.52 -2.82 -8.94
N VAL A 165 -1.65 -2.35 -9.44
CA VAL A 165 -1.87 -0.93 -9.70
C VAL A 165 -2.32 -0.27 -8.40
N PHE A 166 -1.66 0.80 -8.00
CA PHE A 166 -2.09 1.58 -6.84
C PHE A 166 -3.42 2.28 -7.15
N ILE A 167 -4.40 2.10 -6.27
CA ILE A 167 -5.73 2.69 -6.40
C ILE A 167 -5.90 3.86 -5.44
N MET A 168 -5.64 3.62 -4.14
CA MET A 168 -5.80 4.67 -3.13
C MET A 168 -5.00 4.37 -1.86
N ASP A 169 -4.65 5.44 -1.16
CA ASP A 169 -4.27 5.39 0.24
C ASP A 169 -5.54 5.35 1.11
N ASP A 170 -5.37 4.91 2.35
CA ASP A 170 -6.39 5.02 3.39
C ASP A 170 -7.74 4.40 3.00
N ALA A 171 -7.72 3.17 2.49
CA ALA A 171 -8.92 2.38 2.24
C ALA A 171 -9.51 1.87 3.57
N GLU A 172 -10.28 2.75 4.25
CA GLU A 172 -10.85 2.53 5.59
C GLU A 172 -11.84 1.35 5.63
N GLN A 173 -12.39 0.98 4.46
CA GLN A 173 -13.38 -0.09 4.35
C GLN A 173 -12.83 -1.47 4.70
N PHE A 174 -11.51 -1.66 4.65
CA PHE A 174 -10.87 -2.97 4.85
C PHE A 174 -10.59 -3.33 6.30
N LEU A 175 -10.66 -2.38 7.25
CA LEU A 175 -10.49 -2.65 8.68
C LEU A 175 -11.50 -1.85 9.50
N PRO A 176 -11.94 -2.36 10.66
CA PRO A 176 -12.74 -1.60 11.61
C PRO A 176 -11.91 -0.49 12.27
N ARG A 177 -12.58 0.53 12.82
CA ARG A 177 -11.93 1.73 13.37
C ARG A 177 -10.99 1.41 14.53
N TYR A 178 -11.32 0.45 15.36
CA TYR A 178 -10.46 0.04 16.48
C TYR A 178 -9.16 -0.66 16.05
N LEU A 179 -8.98 -0.97 14.75
CA LEU A 179 -7.73 -1.46 14.15
C LEU A 179 -7.01 -0.41 13.29
N ARG A 180 -7.37 0.87 13.41
CA ARG A 180 -6.79 1.97 12.62
C ARG A 180 -5.28 2.18 12.78
N PHE A 181 -4.67 1.56 13.77
CA PHE A 181 -3.22 1.55 13.95
C PHE A 181 -2.50 0.63 12.96
N VAL A 182 -3.20 -0.33 12.37
CA VAL A 182 -2.61 -1.28 11.41
C VAL A 182 -2.22 -0.54 10.14
N LYS A 183 -1.00 -0.75 9.69
CA LYS A 183 -0.49 -0.29 8.40
C LYS A 183 -0.34 -1.46 7.46
N GLY A 184 -0.36 -1.20 6.16
CA GLY A 184 -0.19 -2.30 5.21
C GLY A 184 -0.84 -2.04 3.88
N ILE A 185 -0.88 -3.11 3.10
CA ILE A 185 -1.50 -3.13 1.77
C ILE A 185 -2.49 -4.30 1.65
N VAL A 186 -3.45 -4.09 0.77
CA VAL A 186 -4.28 -5.15 0.19
C VAL A 186 -4.17 -5.04 -1.32
N ASP A 187 -3.85 -6.14 -1.99
CA ASP A 187 -3.79 -6.23 -3.45
C ASP A 187 -4.80 -7.29 -3.91
N SER A 188 -5.86 -6.85 -4.56
CA SER A 188 -6.94 -7.73 -5.05
C SER A 188 -6.83 -7.97 -6.54
N ASN A 189 -7.04 -9.23 -6.96
CA ASN A 189 -7.13 -9.58 -8.36
C ASN A 189 -8.57 -9.48 -8.92
N ASP A 190 -9.57 -9.45 -8.04
CA ASP A 190 -10.99 -9.56 -8.40
C ASP A 190 -11.70 -8.21 -8.45
N LEU A 191 -11.22 -7.23 -7.69
CA LEU A 191 -11.81 -5.90 -7.70
C LEU A 191 -11.53 -5.19 -9.03
N PRO A 192 -12.48 -4.37 -9.53
CA PRO A 192 -12.30 -3.62 -10.76
C PRO A 192 -11.37 -2.42 -10.55
N LEU A 193 -10.52 -2.13 -11.55
CA LEU A 193 -9.55 -1.02 -11.50
C LEU A 193 -10.20 0.37 -11.37
N ASN A 194 -11.45 0.52 -11.81
CA ASN A 194 -12.19 1.79 -11.75
C ASN A 194 -13.01 1.94 -10.46
N ILE A 195 -12.63 1.25 -9.39
CA ILE A 195 -13.33 1.30 -8.11
C ILE A 195 -13.16 2.67 -7.44
N SER A 196 -14.25 3.21 -6.90
CA SER A 196 -14.26 4.43 -6.11
C SER A 196 -14.51 4.12 -4.63
N ARG A 197 -14.28 5.09 -3.74
CA ARG A 197 -14.57 4.94 -2.30
C ARG A 197 -16.03 4.60 -2.03
N GLU A 198 -16.95 5.14 -2.80
CA GLU A 198 -18.39 4.85 -2.70
C GLU A 198 -18.71 3.39 -3.06
N ILE A 199 -18.09 2.87 -4.13
CA ILE A 199 -18.28 1.49 -4.55
C ILE A 199 -17.72 0.52 -3.50
N LEU A 200 -16.62 0.87 -2.83
CA LEU A 200 -16.04 0.05 -1.76
C LEU A 200 -16.98 -0.09 -0.57
N GLN A 201 -17.77 0.95 -0.24
CA GLN A 201 -18.67 0.95 0.93
C GLN A 201 -19.82 -0.05 0.84
N HIS A 202 -20.20 -0.45 -0.37
CA HIS A 202 -21.35 -1.32 -0.61
C HIS A 202 -20.97 -2.63 -1.34
N ASN A 203 -19.72 -3.04 -1.24
CA ASN A 203 -19.20 -4.18 -1.97
C ASN A 203 -19.03 -5.41 -1.05
N LYS A 204 -19.81 -6.46 -1.30
CA LYS A 204 -19.76 -7.72 -0.52
C LYS A 204 -18.38 -8.38 -0.52
N GLN A 205 -17.58 -8.21 -1.57
CA GLN A 205 -16.21 -8.73 -1.61
C GLN A 205 -15.34 -7.98 -0.60
N VAL A 206 -15.49 -6.67 -0.51
CA VAL A 206 -14.78 -5.84 0.47
C VAL A 206 -15.18 -6.22 1.90
N ASP A 207 -16.48 -6.46 2.17
CA ASP A 207 -16.94 -6.91 3.49
C ASP A 207 -16.34 -8.25 3.89
N SER A 208 -16.25 -9.18 2.94
CA SER A 208 -15.61 -10.48 3.16
C SER A 208 -14.10 -10.35 3.45
N ILE A 209 -13.39 -9.52 2.68
CA ILE A 209 -11.97 -9.24 2.89
C ILE A 209 -11.79 -8.56 4.26
N ARG A 210 -12.61 -7.57 4.60
CA ARG A 210 -12.58 -6.89 5.89
C ARG A 210 -12.69 -7.87 7.05
N SER A 211 -13.68 -8.76 7.00
CA SER A 211 -13.88 -9.76 8.06
C SER A 211 -12.66 -10.68 8.21
N ALA A 212 -12.08 -11.13 7.09
CA ALA A 212 -10.91 -11.97 7.08
C ALA A 212 -9.66 -11.25 7.62
N LEU A 213 -9.43 -9.99 7.22
CA LEU A 213 -8.31 -9.18 7.70
C LEU A 213 -8.45 -8.86 9.18
N THR A 214 -9.65 -8.49 9.65
CA THR A 214 -9.93 -8.26 11.07
C THR A 214 -9.56 -9.47 11.90
N LYS A 215 -10.08 -10.64 11.54
CA LYS A 215 -9.78 -11.90 12.23
C LYS A 215 -8.26 -12.18 12.23
N ARG A 216 -7.59 -11.97 11.10
CA ARG A 216 -6.13 -12.19 10.96
C ARG A 216 -5.32 -11.27 11.88
N VAL A 217 -5.68 -9.99 11.99
CA VAL A 217 -5.02 -9.06 12.90
C VAL A 217 -5.20 -9.50 14.36
N LEU A 218 -6.43 -9.86 14.76
CA LEU A 218 -6.71 -10.31 16.13
C LEU A 218 -5.99 -11.62 16.47
N GLU A 219 -5.92 -12.57 15.52
CA GLU A 219 -5.13 -13.81 15.67
C GLU A 219 -3.63 -13.50 15.82
N SER A 220 -3.10 -12.58 15.02
CA SER A 220 -1.70 -12.17 15.11
C SER A 220 -1.38 -11.51 16.46
N LEU A 221 -2.29 -10.69 16.99
CA LEU A 221 -2.16 -10.11 18.32
C LEU A 221 -2.23 -11.17 19.42
N THR A 222 -3.09 -12.17 19.26
CA THR A 222 -3.21 -13.29 20.20
C THR A 222 -1.93 -14.10 20.24
N GLN A 223 -1.37 -14.39 19.06
CA GLN A 223 -0.09 -15.08 18.95
C GLN A 223 1.06 -14.26 19.55
N LEU A 224 1.09 -12.95 19.26
CA LEU A 224 2.08 -12.04 19.84
C LEU A 224 2.02 -12.01 21.37
N ALA A 225 0.81 -11.95 21.95
CA ALA A 225 0.61 -11.96 23.40
C ALA A 225 1.11 -13.26 24.04
N LYS A 226 0.96 -14.39 23.36
CA LYS A 226 1.38 -15.72 23.84
C LYS A 226 2.88 -15.96 23.68
N GLU A 227 3.43 -15.63 22.53
CA GLU A 227 4.81 -15.98 22.17
C GLU A 227 5.84 -14.93 22.56
N LYS A 228 5.44 -13.65 22.55
CA LYS A 228 6.32 -12.50 22.82
C LYS A 228 5.64 -11.49 23.76
N PRO A 229 5.40 -11.84 25.03
CA PRO A 229 4.62 -11.01 25.94
C PRO A 229 5.21 -9.61 26.18
N GLU A 230 6.53 -9.45 26.11
CA GLU A 230 7.19 -8.14 26.20
C GLU A 230 6.82 -7.23 25.03
N LYS A 231 6.84 -7.77 23.79
CA LYS A 231 6.41 -7.03 22.59
C LYS A 231 4.91 -6.72 22.65
N TYR A 232 4.12 -7.63 23.23
CA TYR A 232 2.69 -7.36 23.43
C TYR A 232 2.44 -6.26 24.46
N THR A 233 3.25 -6.19 25.50
CA THR A 233 3.18 -5.09 26.49
C THR A 233 3.49 -3.75 25.83
N GLN A 234 4.51 -3.69 24.98
CA GLN A 234 4.81 -2.49 24.17
C GLN A 234 3.62 -2.10 23.26
N PHE A 235 3.07 -3.07 22.56
CA PHE A 235 1.86 -2.87 21.74
C PHE A 235 0.71 -2.32 22.59
N TRP A 236 0.46 -2.93 23.76
CA TRP A 236 -0.64 -2.55 24.64
C TRP A 236 -0.51 -1.11 25.17
N GLN A 237 0.69 -0.70 25.54
CA GLN A 237 0.97 0.68 25.97
C GLN A 237 0.67 1.69 24.84
N ALA A 238 0.99 1.36 23.62
CA ALA A 238 0.79 2.24 22.46
C ALA A 238 -0.67 2.27 21.97
N PHE A 239 -1.34 1.12 21.92
CA PHE A 239 -2.61 0.94 21.19
C PHE A 239 -3.75 0.34 22.02
N GLY A 240 -3.52 -0.03 23.27
CA GLY A 240 -4.50 -0.71 24.11
C GLY A 240 -5.82 0.06 24.25
N ASN A 241 -5.76 1.39 24.36
CA ASN A 241 -6.97 2.21 24.46
C ASN A 241 -7.81 2.17 23.18
N ILE A 242 -7.14 2.09 22.00
CA ILE A 242 -7.83 1.99 20.72
C ILE A 242 -8.43 0.59 20.55
N LEU A 243 -7.69 -0.45 20.92
CA LEU A 243 -8.18 -1.82 20.84
C LEU A 243 -9.41 -2.05 21.74
N LYS A 244 -9.50 -1.36 22.88
CA LYS A 244 -10.68 -1.40 23.78
C LYS A 244 -11.96 -0.93 23.09
N GLU A 245 -11.89 0.00 22.13
CA GLU A 245 -13.05 0.47 21.38
C GLU A 245 -13.76 -0.71 20.70
N GLY A 246 -12.97 -1.71 20.23
CA GLY A 246 -13.49 -2.89 19.57
C GLY A 246 -14.47 -3.73 20.39
N VAL A 247 -14.36 -3.72 21.69
CA VAL A 247 -15.29 -4.45 22.57
C VAL A 247 -16.73 -3.92 22.45
N ALA A 248 -16.88 -2.61 22.20
CA ALA A 248 -18.18 -1.98 21.99
C ALA A 248 -18.65 -1.98 20.53
N GLU A 249 -17.72 -2.10 19.58
CA GLU A 249 -18.00 -1.97 18.14
C GLU A 249 -18.16 -3.32 17.44
N ASP A 250 -17.47 -4.37 17.90
CA ASP A 250 -17.35 -5.66 17.20
C ASP A 250 -17.79 -6.83 18.09
N PHE A 251 -19.09 -7.02 18.16
CA PHE A 251 -19.67 -8.14 18.92
C PHE A 251 -19.32 -9.51 18.36
N VAL A 252 -19.00 -9.61 17.09
CA VAL A 252 -18.64 -10.89 16.44
C VAL A 252 -17.30 -11.41 16.97
N ASN A 253 -16.35 -10.50 17.21
CA ASN A 253 -15.03 -10.83 17.71
C ASN A 253 -14.86 -10.52 19.22
N GLY A 254 -15.96 -10.26 19.94
CA GLY A 254 -15.95 -9.84 21.33
C GLY A 254 -15.14 -10.73 22.28
N ASP A 255 -15.27 -12.05 22.16
CA ASP A 255 -14.53 -13.02 22.97
C ASP A 255 -13.02 -12.97 22.70
N LEU A 256 -12.65 -12.79 21.44
CA LEU A 256 -11.25 -12.67 21.04
C LEU A 256 -10.65 -11.35 21.57
N LEU A 257 -11.40 -10.27 21.44
CA LEU A 257 -11.01 -8.96 21.96
C LEU A 257 -10.86 -8.98 23.48
N ALA A 258 -11.79 -9.61 24.20
CA ALA A 258 -11.72 -9.73 25.65
C ALA A 258 -10.42 -10.40 26.14
N LYS A 259 -9.95 -11.44 25.45
CA LYS A 259 -8.68 -12.12 25.75
C LYS A 259 -7.44 -11.24 25.53
N LEU A 260 -7.55 -10.28 24.61
CA LEU A 260 -6.48 -9.35 24.29
C LEU A 260 -6.36 -8.18 25.28
N LEU A 261 -7.38 -7.91 26.08
CA LEU A 261 -7.35 -6.80 27.04
C LEU A 261 -6.32 -7.02 28.14
N ARG A 262 -5.75 -5.91 28.62
CA ARG A 262 -4.86 -5.88 29.78
C ARG A 262 -5.33 -4.83 30.76
N PHE A 263 -5.21 -5.15 32.05
CA PHE A 263 -5.69 -4.33 33.14
C PHE A 263 -4.61 -4.15 34.19
N THR A 264 -4.72 -3.09 34.96
CA THR A 264 -3.99 -2.92 36.21
C THR A 264 -4.67 -3.78 37.28
N SER A 265 -3.90 -4.44 38.15
CA SER A 265 -4.41 -5.20 39.27
C SER A 265 -3.72 -4.80 40.55
N THR A 266 -4.49 -4.61 41.59
CA THR A 266 -3.97 -4.35 42.95
C THR A 266 -3.08 -5.47 43.47
N TYR A 267 -3.23 -6.68 42.92
CA TYR A 267 -2.41 -7.84 43.26
C TYR A 267 -0.93 -7.66 42.89
N LEU A 268 -0.64 -7.04 41.72
CA LEU A 268 0.73 -6.84 41.27
C LEU A 268 1.46 -5.66 41.92
N LYS A 269 0.75 -4.83 42.70
CA LYS A 269 1.28 -3.66 43.41
C LYS A 269 2.04 -2.66 42.49
N ASN A 270 1.77 -2.70 41.22
CA ASN A 270 2.27 -1.75 40.21
C ASN A 270 1.11 -1.15 39.41
N SER A 271 1.36 -0.07 38.71
CA SER A 271 0.38 0.62 37.84
C SER A 271 0.33 0.10 36.42
N GLU A 272 1.08 -0.94 36.09
CA GLU A 272 1.17 -1.47 34.74
C GLU A 272 -0.06 -2.29 34.35
N GLN A 273 -0.54 -2.10 33.13
CA GLN A 273 -1.63 -2.88 32.55
C GLN A 273 -1.09 -4.15 31.89
N THR A 274 -0.84 -5.17 32.71
CA THR A 274 -0.23 -6.43 32.23
C THR A 274 -1.11 -7.65 32.48
N VAL A 275 -2.17 -7.53 33.28
CA VAL A 275 -3.04 -8.64 33.68
C VAL A 275 -4.14 -8.84 32.65
N SER A 276 -4.24 -10.04 32.08
CA SER A 276 -5.38 -10.45 31.26
C SER A 276 -6.60 -10.85 32.12
N LEU A 277 -7.76 -10.98 31.48
CA LEU A 277 -8.94 -11.53 32.16
C LEU A 277 -8.73 -13.00 32.55
N GLU A 278 -8.05 -13.78 31.76
CA GLU A 278 -7.73 -15.18 32.06
C GLU A 278 -6.81 -15.29 33.29
N ASP A 279 -5.78 -14.44 33.39
CA ASP A 279 -4.91 -14.37 34.56
C ASP A 279 -5.65 -13.98 35.81
N TYR A 280 -6.65 -13.11 35.67
CA TYR A 280 -7.45 -12.66 36.84
C TYR A 280 -8.41 -13.73 37.31
N VAL A 281 -9.07 -14.46 36.42
CA VAL A 281 -10.02 -15.52 36.76
C VAL A 281 -9.31 -16.79 37.24
N GLY A 282 -8.13 -17.08 36.70
CA GLY A 282 -7.33 -18.26 37.07
C GLY A 282 -6.64 -18.18 38.44
N ARG A 283 -6.79 -17.06 39.13
CA ARG A 283 -6.27 -16.81 40.51
C ARG A 283 -7.32 -17.00 41.59
#